data_4ad6f01ab6ddebb39c788ee6834274f0
#
_entry.id   4ad6f01ab6ddebb39c788ee6834274f0
#
_cell.length_a   1.000
_cell.length_b   1.000
_cell.length_c   1.000
_cell.angle_alpha   90.00
_cell.angle_beta   90.00
_cell.angle_gamma   90.00
#
_symmetry.space_group_name_H-M   'P 1'
#
loop_
_entity.id
_entity.type
_entity.pdbx_description
1 polymer ?
#
loop_
_entity_poly.entity_id
_entity_poly.type
_entity_poly.pdbx_seq_one_letter_code
_entity_poly.pdbx_strand_id
1 'polypeptide(L)'
;MSGANPDANKTRISEDAAIFLKSRVALFEATWLKYHKEYVPGGDKWPGKDMYPNYTFPAGSYQAEIDYFLRRAYEAADSIAGKYALVQNTGNVQQSASEPSNPYMDMYATEDMKGYSEVIMWRQYSRALSVGHSVGYHAQLMNNGTGTTRGMIESYLMSDGKPIYSSSFTYNDEGIANVRKNRDARINVFLKEPGQVNYFVNLTSNLGSSGQIVEPANPTITGDTKNPTGYMLRMGNSKDKEENDQYGTFLGSPVFMAAEAYLNYIEARYLASGDWHTDKIEQYWNELRQKHALITASIQETIDATDMAKETALKDQAYDWGAYSA
;
A
#
# COMPACT_ATOMS: atom_id res chain seq x y z
N MET A 1 -12.06 7.92 -27.53
CA MET A 1 -12.13 6.62 -26.83
C MET A 1 -13.14 6.79 -25.73
N SER A 2 -14.08 5.87 -25.54
CA SER A 2 -15.01 5.94 -24.41
C SER A 2 -14.24 5.72 -23.12
N GLY A 3 -14.44 6.55 -22.09
CA GLY A 3 -13.76 6.43 -20.78
C GLY A 3 -14.10 5.16 -20.00
N ALA A 4 -14.87 4.26 -20.58
CA ALA A 4 -15.17 2.96 -20.00
C ALA A 4 -13.99 2.00 -20.18
N ASN A 5 -13.74 1.18 -19.19
CA ASN A 5 -12.85 0.04 -19.34
C ASN A 5 -13.37 -0.83 -20.50
N PRO A 6 -12.60 -1.05 -21.57
CA PRO A 6 -13.02 -1.86 -22.72
C PRO A 6 -13.32 -3.31 -22.33
N ASP A 7 -12.90 -3.73 -21.16
CA ASP A 7 -13.17 -5.03 -20.57
C ASP A 7 -13.87 -4.84 -19.21
N ALA A 8 -15.13 -5.30 -19.10
CA ALA A 8 -15.90 -5.24 -17.86
C ALA A 8 -15.21 -5.95 -16.69
N ASN A 9 -14.24 -6.84 -16.95
CA ASN A 9 -13.44 -7.52 -15.95
C ASN A 9 -12.26 -6.68 -15.42
N LYS A 10 -11.96 -5.52 -15.99
CA LYS A 10 -10.84 -4.63 -15.62
C LYS A 10 -9.46 -5.29 -15.76
N THR A 11 -9.30 -6.21 -16.72
CA THR A 11 -8.05 -6.96 -16.93
C THR A 11 -7.22 -6.43 -18.08
N ARG A 12 -7.71 -5.42 -18.79
CA ARG A 12 -7.06 -4.76 -19.91
C ARG A 12 -6.87 -3.27 -19.67
N ILE A 13 -5.94 -2.67 -20.40
CA ILE A 13 -5.70 -1.24 -20.34
C ILE A 13 -6.94 -0.49 -20.84
N SER A 14 -7.43 0.42 -20.00
CA SER A 14 -8.51 1.37 -20.30
C SER A 14 -7.96 2.79 -20.39
N GLU A 15 -8.81 3.74 -20.79
CA GLU A 15 -8.48 5.16 -20.70
C GLU A 15 -8.15 5.55 -19.24
N ASP A 16 -8.93 5.09 -18.27
CA ASP A 16 -8.68 5.37 -16.86
C ASP A 16 -7.35 4.80 -16.37
N ALA A 17 -6.99 3.60 -16.79
CA ALA A 17 -5.68 3.02 -16.49
C ALA A 17 -4.53 3.85 -17.10
N ALA A 18 -4.70 4.38 -18.30
CA ALA A 18 -3.71 5.25 -18.95
C ALA A 18 -3.59 6.61 -18.23
N ILE A 19 -4.71 7.21 -17.83
CA ILE A 19 -4.72 8.45 -17.05
C ILE A 19 -4.08 8.23 -15.67
N PHE A 20 -4.40 7.13 -15.03
CA PHE A 20 -3.75 6.76 -13.77
C PHE A 20 -2.23 6.62 -13.91
N LEU A 21 -1.76 5.88 -14.92
CA LEU A 21 -0.33 5.74 -15.20
C LEU A 21 0.34 7.10 -15.46
N LYS A 22 -0.35 8.00 -16.16
CA LYS A 22 0.12 9.37 -16.38
C LYS A 22 0.36 10.10 -15.06
N SER A 23 -0.53 9.96 -14.04
CA SER A 23 -0.33 10.58 -12.73
C SER A 23 0.94 10.07 -12.04
N ARG A 24 1.15 8.74 -12.05
CA ARG A 24 2.33 8.08 -11.47
C ARG A 24 3.63 8.53 -12.14
N VAL A 25 3.67 8.49 -13.46
CA VAL A 25 4.87 8.86 -14.24
C VAL A 25 5.20 10.34 -14.10
N ALA A 26 4.18 11.20 -14.15
CA ALA A 26 4.38 12.65 -14.01
C ALA A 26 4.87 13.00 -12.59
N LEU A 27 4.32 12.38 -11.55
CA LEU A 27 4.79 12.57 -10.18
C LEU A 27 6.23 12.10 -10.01
N PHE A 28 6.56 10.92 -10.53
CA PHE A 28 7.92 10.39 -10.51
C PHE A 28 8.91 11.36 -11.19
N GLU A 29 8.59 11.85 -12.38
CA GLU A 29 9.47 12.79 -13.09
C GLU A 29 9.64 14.11 -12.32
N ALA A 30 8.56 14.67 -11.78
CA ALA A 30 8.62 15.89 -10.99
C ALA A 30 9.51 15.74 -9.74
N THR A 31 9.34 14.64 -9.02
CA THR A 31 10.13 14.35 -7.81
C THR A 31 11.57 14.02 -8.14
N TRP A 32 11.82 13.27 -9.23
CA TRP A 32 13.17 13.04 -9.73
C TRP A 32 13.91 14.34 -10.05
N LEU A 33 13.29 15.21 -10.83
CA LEU A 33 13.85 16.53 -11.13
C LEU A 33 14.14 17.30 -9.84
N LYS A 34 13.16 17.38 -8.92
CA LYS A 34 13.25 18.16 -7.69
C LYS A 34 14.37 17.72 -6.75
N TYR A 35 14.52 16.41 -6.56
CA TYR A 35 15.44 15.87 -5.54
C TYR A 35 16.79 15.39 -6.09
N HIS A 36 16.93 15.25 -7.40
CA HIS A 36 18.16 14.79 -8.04
C HIS A 36 18.78 15.82 -9.00
N LYS A 37 18.74 17.09 -8.62
CA LYS A 37 19.18 18.24 -9.43
C LYS A 37 20.54 18.05 -10.10
N GLU A 38 21.48 17.37 -9.44
CA GLU A 38 22.82 17.13 -9.97
C GLU A 38 22.86 16.16 -11.17
N TYR A 39 21.86 15.28 -11.27
CA TYR A 39 21.80 14.19 -12.27
C TYR A 39 20.85 14.46 -13.44
N VAL A 40 20.18 15.60 -13.46
CA VAL A 40 19.24 16.01 -14.52
C VAL A 40 19.87 17.08 -15.42
N PRO A 41 19.28 17.41 -16.58
CA PRO A 41 19.80 18.42 -17.48
C PRO A 41 20.16 19.73 -16.76
N GLY A 42 21.38 20.22 -17.02
CA GLY A 42 21.95 21.38 -16.32
C GLY A 42 22.70 21.08 -15.02
N GLY A 43 22.62 19.85 -14.51
CA GLY A 43 23.35 19.38 -13.34
C GLY A 43 24.79 18.92 -13.68
N ASP A 44 25.69 19.01 -12.71
CA ASP A 44 27.11 18.70 -12.93
C ASP A 44 27.38 17.22 -13.21
N LYS A 45 26.54 16.34 -12.68
CA LYS A 45 26.64 14.87 -12.84
C LYS A 45 25.69 14.30 -13.89
N TRP A 46 25.02 15.16 -14.66
CA TRP A 46 24.12 14.71 -15.70
C TRP A 46 24.87 13.97 -16.83
N PRO A 47 24.53 12.69 -17.12
CA PRO A 47 25.25 11.91 -18.13
C PRO A 47 25.15 12.46 -19.56
N GLY A 48 24.11 13.25 -19.85
CA GLY A 48 23.89 13.88 -21.16
C GLY A 48 24.63 15.18 -21.39
N LYS A 49 25.40 15.67 -20.42
CA LYS A 49 26.02 17.00 -20.43
C LYS A 49 26.90 17.28 -21.68
N ASP A 50 27.73 16.31 -22.04
CA ASP A 50 28.65 16.48 -23.19
C ASP A 50 27.92 16.28 -24.53
N MET A 51 26.88 15.48 -24.54
CA MET A 51 26.08 15.17 -25.73
C MET A 51 25.07 16.29 -26.06
N TYR A 52 24.54 16.93 -25.03
CA TYR A 52 23.54 18.00 -25.17
C TYR A 52 23.92 19.26 -24.38
N PRO A 53 25.05 19.95 -24.74
CA PRO A 53 25.56 21.08 -23.97
C PRO A 53 24.61 22.30 -23.95
N ASN A 54 23.67 22.37 -24.90
CA ASN A 54 22.69 23.45 -25.03
C ASN A 54 21.27 22.96 -24.71
N TYR A 55 21.12 21.94 -23.83
CA TYR A 55 19.80 21.46 -23.47
C TYR A 55 18.96 22.58 -22.88
N THR A 56 17.71 22.65 -23.33
CA THR A 56 16.69 23.55 -22.79
C THR A 56 15.48 22.74 -22.36
N PHE A 57 14.96 23.04 -21.19
CA PHE A 57 13.74 22.37 -20.72
C PHE A 57 12.54 22.75 -21.60
N PRO A 58 11.71 21.79 -22.04
CA PRO A 58 10.51 22.05 -22.85
C PRO A 58 9.54 23.06 -22.22
N ALA A 59 9.39 23.09 -20.90
CA ALA A 59 8.59 24.09 -20.21
C ALA A 59 9.27 25.47 -20.04
N GLY A 60 10.49 25.64 -20.58
CA GLY A 60 11.25 26.90 -20.59
C GLY A 60 12.28 27.05 -19.50
N SER A 61 12.14 26.38 -18.36
CA SER A 61 13.14 26.37 -17.29
C SER A 61 13.03 25.10 -16.44
N TYR A 62 14.07 24.82 -15.65
CA TYR A 62 14.08 23.70 -14.71
C TYR A 62 12.88 23.74 -13.75
N GLN A 63 12.58 24.88 -13.13
CA GLN A 63 11.44 25.00 -12.23
C GLN A 63 10.10 24.86 -12.96
N ALA A 64 9.96 25.47 -14.14
CA ALA A 64 8.76 25.36 -14.95
C ALA A 64 8.49 23.90 -15.40
N GLU A 65 9.55 23.10 -15.62
CA GLU A 65 9.42 21.67 -15.93
C GLU A 65 8.89 20.88 -14.74
N ILE A 66 9.41 21.13 -13.53
CA ILE A 66 8.88 20.53 -12.29
C ILE A 66 7.40 20.89 -12.11
N ASP A 67 7.04 22.17 -12.22
CA ASP A 67 5.67 22.64 -12.06
C ASP A 67 4.74 22.06 -13.12
N TYR A 68 5.23 21.89 -14.35
CA TYR A 68 4.48 21.24 -15.43
C TYR A 68 4.15 19.79 -15.06
N PHE A 69 5.12 19.01 -14.61
CA PHE A 69 4.89 17.61 -14.27
C PHE A 69 4.04 17.45 -13.00
N LEU A 70 4.24 18.27 -11.96
CA LEU A 70 3.37 18.28 -10.78
C LEU A 70 1.92 18.55 -11.15
N ARG A 71 1.67 19.54 -12.00
CA ARG A 71 0.33 19.85 -12.49
C ARG A 71 -0.28 18.66 -13.23
N ARG A 72 0.47 18.02 -14.15
CA ARG A 72 0.01 16.85 -14.89
C ARG A 72 -0.29 15.67 -13.96
N ALA A 73 0.49 15.53 -12.88
CA ALA A 73 0.29 14.48 -11.88
C ALA A 73 -1.02 14.68 -11.13
N TYR A 74 -1.24 15.85 -10.50
CA TYR A 74 -2.44 16.05 -9.69
C TYR A 74 -3.72 16.17 -10.52
N GLU A 75 -3.71 16.77 -11.73
CA GLU A 75 -4.88 16.79 -12.61
C GLU A 75 -5.31 15.38 -13.04
N ALA A 76 -4.35 14.54 -13.42
CA ALA A 76 -4.62 13.16 -13.78
C ALA A 76 -5.09 12.33 -12.57
N ALA A 77 -4.45 12.50 -11.42
CA ALA A 77 -4.82 11.82 -10.18
C ALA A 77 -6.23 12.19 -9.72
N ASP A 78 -6.60 13.48 -9.75
CA ASP A 78 -7.93 13.96 -9.37
C ASP A 78 -9.04 13.37 -10.25
N SER A 79 -8.79 13.26 -11.55
CA SER A 79 -9.78 12.70 -12.48
C SER A 79 -10.07 11.22 -12.22
N ILE A 80 -9.13 10.50 -11.58
CA ILE A 80 -9.30 9.10 -11.18
C ILE A 80 -9.87 9.00 -9.76
N ALA A 81 -9.32 9.73 -8.79
CA ALA A 81 -9.79 9.71 -7.40
C ALA A 81 -11.29 10.05 -7.28
N GLY A 82 -11.78 11.03 -8.04
CA GLY A 82 -13.19 11.38 -8.06
C GLY A 82 -14.12 10.34 -8.71
N LYS A 83 -13.57 9.33 -9.38
CA LYS A 83 -14.32 8.33 -10.17
C LYS A 83 -14.44 6.98 -9.49
N TYR A 84 -13.47 6.63 -8.64
CA TYR A 84 -13.33 5.33 -8.01
C TYR A 84 -13.43 5.44 -6.49
N ALA A 85 -14.49 4.88 -5.91
CA ALA A 85 -14.72 4.90 -4.47
C ALA A 85 -13.79 3.91 -3.74
N LEU A 86 -13.25 4.34 -2.60
CA LEU A 86 -12.45 3.50 -1.73
C LEU A 86 -13.32 2.42 -1.05
N VAL A 87 -12.76 1.22 -0.90
CA VAL A 87 -13.42 0.10 -0.22
C VAL A 87 -13.32 0.28 1.30
N GLN A 88 -14.43 0.11 2.00
CA GLN A 88 -14.50 0.28 3.45
C GLN A 88 -13.79 -0.87 4.19
N ASN A 89 -12.79 -0.55 5.00
CA ASN A 89 -12.29 -1.41 6.04
C ASN A 89 -13.27 -1.42 7.22
N THR A 90 -13.68 -2.59 7.68
CA THR A 90 -14.55 -2.73 8.87
C THR A 90 -13.75 -2.96 10.15
N GLY A 91 -12.43 -3.14 10.05
CA GLY A 91 -11.56 -3.51 11.17
C GLY A 91 -11.69 -4.97 11.60
N ASN A 92 -12.64 -5.70 11.03
CA ASN A 92 -12.88 -7.10 11.39
C ASN A 92 -11.85 -8.03 10.74
N VAL A 93 -11.36 -8.99 11.52
CA VAL A 93 -10.58 -10.14 11.04
C VAL A 93 -11.45 -11.39 11.22
N GLN A 94 -12.08 -11.81 10.15
CA GLN A 94 -13.01 -12.96 10.15
C GLN A 94 -12.31 -14.23 10.64
N GLN A 95 -12.84 -14.86 11.68
CA GLN A 95 -12.30 -16.08 12.30
C GLN A 95 -13.10 -17.35 11.96
N SER A 96 -14.27 -17.20 11.38
CA SER A 96 -15.13 -18.31 10.94
C SER A 96 -16.01 -17.90 9.78
N ALA A 97 -16.59 -18.87 9.08
CA ALA A 97 -17.51 -18.62 7.97
C ALA A 97 -18.84 -17.92 8.42
N SER A 98 -19.19 -17.97 9.70
CA SER A 98 -20.38 -17.33 10.26
C SER A 98 -20.17 -15.87 10.67
N GLU A 99 -18.92 -15.41 10.75
CA GLU A 99 -18.62 -14.03 11.09
C GLU A 99 -18.68 -13.12 9.85
N PRO A 100 -18.97 -11.81 10.05
CA PRO A 100 -18.93 -10.84 8.97
C PRO A 100 -17.55 -10.75 8.33
N SER A 101 -17.51 -10.75 7.01
CA SER A 101 -16.27 -10.51 6.26
C SER A 101 -15.89 -9.02 6.28
N ASN A 102 -14.64 -8.74 5.91
CA ASN A 102 -14.13 -7.39 5.74
C ASN A 102 -13.86 -7.14 4.26
N PRO A 103 -14.67 -6.31 3.57
CA PRO A 103 -14.50 -6.06 2.13
C PRO A 103 -13.11 -5.56 1.75
N TYR A 104 -12.47 -4.75 2.62
CA TYR A 104 -11.13 -4.25 2.40
C TYR A 104 -10.06 -5.36 2.41
N MET A 105 -10.20 -6.31 3.34
CA MET A 105 -9.34 -7.48 3.39
C MET A 105 -9.61 -8.43 2.22
N ASP A 106 -10.91 -8.72 1.95
CA ASP A 106 -11.33 -9.64 0.90
C ASP A 106 -10.92 -9.17 -0.49
N MET A 107 -10.82 -7.86 -0.71
CA MET A 107 -10.33 -7.28 -1.97
C MET A 107 -8.93 -7.78 -2.35
N TYR A 108 -8.05 -7.99 -1.35
CA TYR A 108 -6.69 -8.52 -1.57
C TYR A 108 -6.61 -10.05 -1.53
N ALA A 109 -7.73 -10.72 -1.29
CA ALA A 109 -7.81 -12.16 -1.07
C ALA A 109 -8.87 -12.85 -1.95
N THR A 110 -9.15 -12.31 -3.12
CA THR A 110 -10.15 -12.82 -4.09
C THR A 110 -9.52 -13.21 -5.42
N GLU A 111 -10.09 -14.22 -6.07
CA GLU A 111 -9.74 -14.59 -7.45
C GLU A 111 -10.32 -13.59 -8.48
N ASP A 112 -11.42 -12.92 -8.16
CA ASP A 112 -12.12 -11.98 -9.04
C ASP A 112 -12.25 -10.60 -8.40
N MET A 113 -11.45 -9.66 -8.86
CA MET A 113 -11.40 -8.30 -8.31
C MET A 113 -12.34 -7.31 -9.04
N LYS A 114 -13.07 -7.74 -10.09
CA LYS A 114 -13.87 -6.82 -10.93
C LYS A 114 -14.96 -6.06 -10.16
N GLY A 115 -15.51 -6.68 -9.11
CA GLY A 115 -16.59 -6.11 -8.29
C GLY A 115 -16.15 -5.01 -7.32
N TYR A 116 -14.87 -4.88 -7.06
CA TYR A 116 -14.38 -3.87 -6.12
C TYR A 116 -14.22 -2.51 -6.80
N SER A 117 -14.90 -1.49 -6.24
CA SER A 117 -14.90 -0.13 -6.79
C SER A 117 -13.50 0.48 -6.84
N GLU A 118 -12.67 0.19 -5.86
CA GLU A 118 -11.32 0.74 -5.73
C GLU A 118 -10.33 0.18 -6.77
N VAL A 119 -10.61 -0.99 -7.36
CA VAL A 119 -9.73 -1.62 -8.35
C VAL A 119 -9.99 -1.01 -9.73
N ILE A 120 -8.95 -0.42 -10.32
CA ILE A 120 -8.95 0.18 -11.66
C ILE A 120 -8.51 -0.86 -12.70
N MET A 121 -7.43 -1.57 -12.41
CA MET A 121 -6.91 -2.64 -13.26
C MET A 121 -6.23 -3.71 -12.38
N TRP A 122 -6.41 -4.98 -12.75
CA TRP A 122 -5.83 -6.12 -12.04
C TRP A 122 -5.42 -7.23 -12.98
N ARG A 123 -4.50 -8.08 -12.54
CA ARG A 123 -4.09 -9.30 -13.23
C ARG A 123 -4.97 -10.46 -12.77
N GLN A 124 -5.66 -11.08 -13.71
CA GLN A 124 -6.41 -12.32 -13.50
C GLN A 124 -5.51 -13.53 -13.66
N TYR A 125 -5.67 -14.50 -12.77
CA TYR A 125 -5.11 -15.84 -12.87
C TYR A 125 -6.22 -16.84 -13.16
N SER A 126 -5.86 -18.08 -13.53
CA SER A 126 -6.85 -19.05 -14.01
C SER A 126 -6.53 -20.47 -13.54
N ARG A 127 -7.40 -21.03 -12.70
CA ARG A 127 -7.34 -22.45 -12.30
C ARG A 127 -7.47 -23.37 -13.50
N ALA A 128 -8.41 -23.08 -14.41
CA ALA A 128 -8.68 -23.90 -15.59
C ALA A 128 -7.46 -24.03 -16.53
N LEU A 129 -6.60 -23.02 -16.56
CA LEU A 129 -5.39 -22.99 -17.36
C LEU A 129 -4.13 -23.33 -16.54
N SER A 130 -4.27 -23.62 -15.26
CA SER A 130 -3.16 -23.82 -14.31
C SER A 130 -2.16 -22.65 -14.30
N VAL A 131 -2.65 -21.43 -14.53
CA VAL A 131 -1.85 -20.20 -14.48
C VAL A 131 -2.09 -19.53 -13.14
N GLY A 132 -1.22 -19.81 -12.19
CA GLY A 132 -1.28 -19.29 -10.82
C GLY A 132 0.04 -18.66 -10.39
N HIS A 133 0.17 -18.42 -9.09
CA HIS A 133 1.38 -17.88 -8.47
C HIS A 133 1.53 -18.42 -7.04
N SER A 134 2.61 -18.04 -6.36
CA SER A 134 2.91 -18.49 -4.98
C SER A 134 2.88 -17.35 -3.96
N VAL A 135 2.27 -16.21 -4.28
CA VAL A 135 2.25 -15.05 -3.35
C VAL A 135 1.55 -15.38 -2.04
N GLY A 136 0.38 -16.06 -2.10
CA GLY A 136 -0.35 -16.48 -0.90
C GLY A 136 0.49 -17.38 -0.01
N TYR A 137 1.19 -18.35 -0.59
CA TYR A 137 2.11 -19.23 0.14
C TYR A 137 3.26 -18.47 0.81
N HIS A 138 3.95 -17.58 0.07
CA HIS A 138 5.04 -16.79 0.62
C HIS A 138 4.56 -15.80 1.69
N ALA A 139 3.44 -15.12 1.47
CA ALA A 139 2.87 -14.20 2.45
C ALA A 139 2.45 -14.91 3.74
N GLN A 140 1.94 -16.15 3.64
CA GLN A 140 1.54 -16.95 4.79
C GLN A 140 2.72 -17.38 5.64
N LEU A 141 3.78 -17.89 5.03
CA LEU A 141 4.93 -18.46 5.71
C LEU A 141 6.04 -17.42 5.95
N MET A 142 5.95 -16.25 5.30
CA MET A 142 7.02 -15.25 5.26
C MET A 142 8.36 -15.85 4.81
N ASN A 143 8.27 -16.71 3.81
CA ASN A 143 9.34 -17.50 3.24
C ASN A 143 10.49 -16.67 2.69
N ASN A 144 11.68 -17.26 2.64
CA ASN A 144 12.87 -16.70 2.00
C ASN A 144 13.24 -15.30 2.48
N GLY A 145 12.94 -14.97 3.75
CA GLY A 145 13.18 -13.66 4.32
C GLY A 145 12.17 -12.58 3.91
N THR A 146 11.05 -12.96 3.30
CA THR A 146 9.93 -12.04 3.09
C THR A 146 9.27 -11.74 4.42
N GLY A 147 8.96 -10.50 4.69
CA GLY A 147 8.33 -10.06 5.93
C GLY A 147 8.21 -8.55 5.94
N THR A 148 7.31 -8.04 6.75
CA THR A 148 7.30 -6.60 6.97
C THR A 148 8.39 -6.23 7.98
N THR A 149 8.96 -5.05 7.84
CA THR A 149 10.01 -4.56 8.71
C THR A 149 9.42 -3.93 9.98
N ARG A 150 10.21 -3.86 11.05
CA ARG A 150 9.85 -3.11 12.25
C ARG A 150 9.53 -1.65 11.94
N GLY A 151 10.37 -0.98 11.15
CA GLY A 151 10.15 0.41 10.75
C GLY A 151 8.82 0.62 10.02
N MET A 152 8.43 -0.32 9.13
CA MET A 152 7.10 -0.26 8.49
C MET A 152 5.98 -0.40 9.52
N ILE A 153 6.08 -1.31 10.47
CA ILE A 153 5.08 -1.47 11.54
C ILE A 153 5.00 -0.21 12.42
N GLU A 154 6.13 0.36 12.80
CA GLU A 154 6.19 1.55 13.65
C GLU A 154 5.72 2.83 12.92
N SER A 155 5.82 2.88 11.59
CA SER A 155 5.34 4.01 10.78
C SER A 155 3.81 4.16 10.72
N TYR A 156 3.07 3.10 11.03
CA TYR A 156 1.62 3.22 11.15
C TYR A 156 1.26 4.07 12.38
N LEU A 157 0.25 4.90 12.24
CA LEU A 157 -0.22 5.74 13.34
C LEU A 157 -0.96 4.93 14.41
N MET A 158 -1.07 5.52 15.59
CA MET A 158 -1.99 5.07 16.62
C MET A 158 -3.44 5.43 16.23
N SER A 159 -4.42 4.87 16.88
CA SER A 159 -5.84 5.09 16.56
C SER A 159 -6.32 6.53 16.79
N ASP A 160 -5.55 7.33 17.54
CA ASP A 160 -5.78 8.78 17.71
C ASP A 160 -5.13 9.61 16.57
N GLY A 161 -4.62 8.97 15.53
CA GLY A 161 -4.03 9.64 14.36
C GLY A 161 -2.63 10.20 14.57
N LYS A 162 -1.95 9.82 15.65
CA LYS A 162 -0.62 10.32 16.00
C LYS A 162 0.44 9.24 15.85
N PRO A 163 1.71 9.63 15.59
CA PRO A 163 2.85 8.71 15.68
C PRO A 163 2.96 8.04 17.04
N ILE A 164 3.59 6.85 17.07
CA ILE A 164 3.73 6.03 18.29
C ILE A 164 4.39 6.77 19.47
N TYR A 165 5.26 7.72 19.19
CA TYR A 165 6.02 8.48 20.18
C TYR A 165 5.30 9.72 20.74
N SER A 166 4.16 10.13 20.18
CA SER A 166 3.39 11.32 20.55
C SER A 166 1.92 11.06 20.82
N SER A 167 1.49 9.80 20.70
CA SER A 167 0.13 9.37 20.97
C SER A 167 -0.20 9.46 22.47
N SER A 168 -1.50 9.60 22.76
CA SER A 168 -2.04 9.42 24.12
C SER A 168 -2.03 7.96 24.57
N PHE A 169 -1.88 7.02 23.65
CA PHE A 169 -1.73 5.59 23.93
C PHE A 169 -0.25 5.21 24.01
N THR A 170 0.09 4.36 24.98
CA THR A 170 1.44 3.82 25.07
C THR A 170 1.63 2.70 24.05
N TYR A 171 2.61 2.86 23.16
CA TYR A 171 3.06 1.80 22.27
C TYR A 171 3.90 0.77 23.02
N ASN A 172 3.64 -0.51 22.78
CA ASN A 172 4.42 -1.62 23.33
C ASN A 172 4.61 -2.66 22.22
N ASP A 173 5.84 -3.10 22.00
CA ASP A 173 6.22 -4.09 20.99
C ASP A 173 6.49 -5.49 21.56
N GLU A 174 6.19 -5.71 22.84
CA GLU A 174 6.26 -7.03 23.46
C GLU A 174 5.09 -7.90 23.02
N GLY A 175 5.27 -8.61 21.92
CA GLY A 175 4.27 -9.49 21.32
C GLY A 175 3.27 -8.78 20.40
N ILE A 176 2.78 -9.53 19.41
CA ILE A 176 1.97 -9.00 18.32
C ILE A 176 0.63 -8.41 18.80
N ALA A 177 0.04 -8.98 19.84
CA ALA A 177 -1.20 -8.44 20.42
C ALA A 177 -1.03 -6.99 20.92
N ASN A 178 0.11 -6.68 21.54
CA ASN A 178 0.42 -5.32 21.98
C ASN A 178 0.72 -4.39 20.80
N VAL A 179 1.48 -4.86 19.80
CA VAL A 179 1.78 -4.11 18.57
C VAL A 179 0.51 -3.67 17.84
N ARG A 180 -0.54 -4.48 17.87
CA ARG A 180 -1.83 -4.20 17.21
C ARG A 180 -2.77 -3.29 18.01
N LYS A 181 -2.52 -3.16 19.33
CA LYS A 181 -3.44 -2.46 20.25
C LYS A 181 -3.45 -0.95 19.99
N ASN A 182 -4.63 -0.37 19.87
CA ASN A 182 -4.85 1.07 19.66
C ASN A 182 -4.10 1.63 18.43
N ARG A 183 -4.11 0.90 17.34
CA ARG A 183 -3.41 1.26 16.11
C ARG A 183 -4.37 1.51 14.95
N ASP A 184 -3.83 2.05 13.90
CA ASP A 184 -4.42 2.07 12.57
C ASP A 184 -5.05 0.70 12.24
N ALA A 185 -6.31 0.68 11.83
CA ALA A 185 -7.05 -0.55 11.61
C ALA A 185 -6.45 -1.47 10.53
N ARG A 186 -5.61 -0.92 9.64
CA ARG A 186 -4.90 -1.72 8.63
C ARG A 186 -3.90 -2.68 9.28
N ILE A 187 -3.24 -2.28 10.36
CA ILE A 187 -2.40 -3.21 11.14
C ILE A 187 -3.23 -4.34 11.73
N ASN A 188 -4.40 -4.04 12.29
CA ASN A 188 -5.26 -5.06 12.87
C ASN A 188 -5.73 -6.08 11.83
N VAL A 189 -5.96 -5.65 10.59
CA VAL A 189 -6.41 -6.51 9.51
C VAL A 189 -5.27 -7.29 8.87
N PHE A 190 -4.11 -6.66 8.66
CA PHE A 190 -3.03 -7.25 7.86
C PHE A 190 -1.87 -7.85 8.65
N LEU A 191 -1.71 -7.54 9.93
CA LEU A 191 -0.71 -8.18 10.77
C LEU A 191 -1.34 -9.37 11.49
N LYS A 192 -0.86 -10.59 11.20
CA LYS A 192 -1.33 -11.82 11.86
C LYS A 192 -0.92 -11.85 13.31
N GLU A 193 -1.85 -12.24 14.17
CA GLU A 193 -1.60 -12.49 15.58
C GLU A 193 -1.64 -13.98 15.85
N PRO A 194 -0.67 -14.56 16.57
CA PRO A 194 -0.71 -15.96 17.01
C PRO A 194 -2.01 -16.28 17.74
N GLY A 195 -2.59 -17.43 17.42
CA GLY A 195 -3.88 -17.86 17.97
C GLY A 195 -5.09 -17.46 17.14
N GLN A 196 -4.97 -16.52 16.18
CA GLN A 196 -6.05 -16.25 15.22
C GLN A 196 -6.20 -17.42 14.24
N VAL A 197 -7.41 -17.60 13.70
CA VAL A 197 -7.63 -18.53 12.60
C VAL A 197 -6.99 -17.97 11.32
N ASN A 198 -6.18 -18.79 10.67
CA ASN A 198 -5.48 -18.41 9.44
C ASN A 198 -6.37 -18.64 8.21
N TYR A 199 -6.96 -19.84 8.11
CA TYR A 199 -7.98 -20.18 7.11
C TYR A 199 -9.02 -21.14 7.72
N PHE A 200 -10.25 -21.09 7.23
CA PHE A 200 -11.39 -21.86 7.71
C PHE A 200 -12.24 -22.46 6.59
N VAL A 201 -11.82 -22.29 5.36
CA VAL A 201 -12.46 -22.86 4.16
C VAL A 201 -11.43 -23.70 3.41
N ASN A 202 -11.89 -24.74 2.73
CA ASN A 202 -11.14 -25.57 1.80
C ASN A 202 -11.98 -25.71 0.52
N LEU A 203 -11.76 -24.83 -0.47
CA LEU A 203 -12.46 -24.71 -1.75
C LEU A 203 -13.99 -24.73 -1.63
N THR A 204 -14.54 -25.85 -1.23
CA THR A 204 -15.98 -26.11 -1.18
C THR A 204 -16.49 -26.54 0.18
N SER A 205 -15.62 -26.73 1.15
CA SER A 205 -15.97 -27.22 2.47
C SER A 205 -15.56 -26.26 3.57
N ASN A 206 -16.41 -26.14 4.59
CA ASN A 206 -16.06 -25.43 5.81
C ASN A 206 -15.20 -26.37 6.68
N LEU A 207 -14.00 -25.93 7.07
CA LEU A 207 -13.12 -26.68 7.96
C LEU A 207 -13.58 -26.69 9.42
N GLY A 208 -14.62 -25.92 9.75
CA GLY A 208 -15.16 -25.79 11.10
C GLY A 208 -14.10 -25.30 12.08
N SER A 209 -14.07 -25.90 13.28
CA SER A 209 -13.11 -25.59 14.33
C SER A 209 -11.68 -26.12 14.06
N SER A 210 -11.49 -26.87 12.98
CA SER A 210 -10.18 -27.39 12.56
C SER A 210 -9.44 -26.46 11.59
N GLY A 211 -9.91 -25.22 11.41
CA GLY A 211 -9.16 -24.19 10.69
C GLY A 211 -7.76 -24.03 11.28
N GLN A 212 -6.77 -23.85 10.42
CA GLN A 212 -5.40 -23.70 10.89
C GLN A 212 -5.24 -22.41 11.70
N ILE A 213 -4.63 -22.55 12.87
CA ILE A 213 -4.29 -21.44 13.75
C ILE A 213 -2.96 -20.81 13.28
N VAL A 214 -2.85 -19.51 13.40
CA VAL A 214 -1.58 -18.79 13.21
C VAL A 214 -0.63 -19.15 14.36
N GLU A 215 0.46 -19.78 14.01
CA GLU A 215 1.54 -20.10 14.96
C GLU A 215 2.43 -18.86 15.21
N PRO A 216 3.10 -18.78 16.36
CA PRO A 216 4.10 -17.76 16.60
C PRO A 216 5.21 -17.80 15.54
N ALA A 217 5.67 -16.62 15.11
CA ALA A 217 6.83 -16.53 14.24
C ALA A 217 8.08 -17.13 14.93
N ASN A 218 8.84 -17.93 14.18
CA ASN A 218 10.08 -18.50 14.69
C ASN A 218 11.26 -18.04 13.82
N PRO A 219 11.99 -16.99 14.24
CA PRO A 219 13.13 -16.46 13.49
C PRO A 219 14.36 -17.37 13.50
N THR A 220 14.39 -18.39 14.37
CA THR A 220 15.52 -19.31 14.52
C THR A 220 15.43 -20.54 13.62
N ILE A 221 14.25 -20.83 13.03
CA ILE A 221 14.11 -21.93 12.09
C ILE A 221 14.94 -21.62 10.84
N THR A 222 15.71 -22.60 10.40
CA THR A 222 16.46 -22.53 9.13
C THR A 222 15.62 -23.05 7.97
N GLY A 223 15.87 -22.53 6.77
CA GLY A 223 15.16 -22.93 5.54
C GLY A 223 14.05 -21.98 5.14
N ASP A 224 13.16 -22.46 4.28
CA ASP A 224 12.17 -21.64 3.59
C ASP A 224 11.05 -21.09 4.49
N THR A 225 10.90 -21.61 5.70
CA THR A 225 9.86 -21.21 6.65
C THR A 225 10.35 -20.19 7.69
N LYS A 226 11.58 -19.69 7.53
CA LYS A 226 12.15 -18.71 8.42
C LYS A 226 11.43 -17.37 8.30
N ASN A 227 10.90 -16.86 9.41
CA ASN A 227 10.38 -15.50 9.51
C ASN A 227 11.38 -14.62 10.30
N PRO A 228 12.25 -13.88 9.60
CA PRO A 228 13.35 -13.16 10.27
C PRO A 228 12.88 -11.91 11.02
N THR A 229 11.70 -11.37 10.72
CA THR A 229 11.21 -10.12 11.32
C THR A 229 10.22 -10.33 12.46
N GLY A 230 9.64 -11.51 12.59
CA GLY A 230 8.57 -11.79 13.55
C GLY A 230 7.18 -11.26 13.15
N TYR A 231 7.09 -10.44 12.11
CA TYR A 231 5.83 -9.83 11.66
C TYR A 231 5.28 -10.56 10.45
N MET A 232 4.21 -11.32 10.64
CA MET A 232 3.53 -12.08 9.58
C MET A 232 2.37 -11.28 9.01
N LEU A 233 2.34 -11.16 7.68
CA LEU A 233 1.27 -10.44 6.98
C LEU A 233 0.12 -11.36 6.59
N ARG A 234 -1.09 -10.80 6.65
CA ARG A 234 -2.32 -11.40 6.14
C ARG A 234 -2.68 -10.90 4.74
N MET A 235 -2.17 -9.74 4.33
CA MET A 235 -2.43 -9.20 2.98
C MET A 235 -2.01 -10.21 1.91
N GLY A 236 -2.90 -10.52 0.98
CA GLY A 236 -2.67 -11.52 -0.06
C GLY A 236 -2.86 -12.97 0.38
N ASN A 237 -3.31 -13.20 1.62
CA ASN A 237 -3.76 -14.51 2.08
C ASN A 237 -5.29 -14.63 2.01
N SER A 238 -5.75 -15.72 1.46
CA SER A 238 -7.15 -16.11 1.49
C SER A 238 -7.50 -16.84 2.78
N LYS A 239 -8.79 -16.80 3.12
CA LYS A 239 -9.41 -17.70 4.10
C LYS A 239 -9.56 -19.14 3.59
N ASP A 240 -9.30 -19.37 2.31
CA ASP A 240 -9.28 -20.67 1.66
C ASP A 240 -7.87 -21.25 1.69
N LYS A 241 -7.73 -22.49 2.18
CA LYS A 241 -6.47 -23.19 2.34
C LYS A 241 -5.73 -23.33 1.01
N GLU A 242 -6.42 -23.76 -0.04
CA GLU A 242 -5.82 -24.04 -1.34
C GLU A 242 -5.23 -22.80 -2.00
N GLU A 243 -5.79 -21.62 -1.71
CA GLU A 243 -5.25 -20.34 -2.19
C GLU A 243 -3.92 -19.94 -1.51
N ASN A 244 -3.54 -20.65 -0.46
CA ASN A 244 -2.30 -20.40 0.29
C ASN A 244 -1.26 -21.53 0.07
N ASP A 245 -1.51 -22.47 -0.83
CA ASP A 245 -0.57 -23.53 -1.16
C ASP A 245 0.44 -23.07 -2.23
N GLN A 246 1.62 -23.71 -2.24
CA GLN A 246 2.67 -23.43 -3.21
C GLN A 246 2.17 -23.74 -4.63
N TYR A 247 2.28 -22.75 -5.54
CA TYR A 247 1.75 -22.79 -6.92
C TYR A 247 0.22 -22.94 -7.03
N GLY A 248 -0.49 -22.92 -5.91
CA GLY A 248 -1.94 -23.08 -5.84
C GLY A 248 -2.73 -21.80 -5.74
N THR A 249 -2.06 -20.63 -5.65
CA THR A 249 -2.71 -19.33 -5.51
C THR A 249 -3.20 -18.81 -6.87
N PHE A 250 -4.51 -18.55 -6.97
CA PHE A 250 -5.14 -17.92 -8.15
C PHE A 250 -5.75 -16.56 -7.82
N LEU A 251 -5.43 -16.01 -6.66
CA LEU A 251 -5.89 -14.68 -6.23
C LEU A 251 -5.47 -13.62 -7.25
N GLY A 252 -6.37 -12.69 -7.53
CA GLY A 252 -6.08 -11.55 -8.39
C GLY A 252 -4.95 -10.68 -7.83
N SER A 253 -4.15 -10.09 -8.72
CA SER A 253 -3.13 -9.12 -8.32
C SER A 253 -3.55 -7.72 -8.77
N PRO A 254 -3.79 -6.77 -7.85
CA PRO A 254 -4.12 -5.40 -8.22
C PRO A 254 -2.92 -4.75 -8.90
N VAL A 255 -3.17 -4.09 -10.04
CA VAL A 255 -2.15 -3.35 -10.81
C VAL A 255 -2.29 -1.86 -10.57
N PHE A 256 -3.52 -1.35 -10.64
CA PHE A 256 -3.87 0.04 -10.37
C PHE A 256 -5.07 0.11 -9.43
N MET A 257 -4.92 0.90 -8.36
CA MET A 257 -5.93 1.09 -7.33
C MET A 257 -6.18 2.57 -7.06
N ALA A 258 -7.42 2.92 -6.75
CA ALA A 258 -7.81 4.30 -6.51
C ALA A 258 -7.05 4.94 -5.34
N ALA A 259 -6.75 4.20 -4.27
CA ALA A 259 -5.98 4.71 -3.13
C ALA A 259 -4.67 5.37 -3.56
N GLU A 260 -3.97 4.82 -4.55
CA GLU A 260 -2.75 5.45 -5.07
C GLU A 260 -3.05 6.76 -5.82
N ALA A 261 -4.17 6.87 -6.52
CA ALA A 261 -4.54 8.13 -7.17
C ALA A 261 -4.79 9.25 -6.13
N TYR A 262 -5.44 8.91 -5.00
CA TYR A 262 -5.60 9.84 -3.87
C TYR A 262 -4.25 10.30 -3.34
N LEU A 263 -3.32 9.37 -3.11
CA LEU A 263 -1.97 9.67 -2.62
C LEU A 263 -1.17 10.49 -3.64
N ASN A 264 -1.21 10.15 -4.92
CA ASN A 264 -0.54 10.90 -5.98
C ASN A 264 -1.05 12.34 -6.07
N TYR A 265 -2.36 12.56 -5.87
CA TYR A 265 -2.92 13.91 -5.81
C TYR A 265 -2.37 14.69 -4.62
N ILE A 266 -2.47 14.12 -3.41
CA ILE A 266 -2.02 14.76 -2.17
C ILE A 266 -0.55 15.17 -2.30
N GLU A 267 0.31 14.26 -2.70
CA GLU A 267 1.75 14.50 -2.85
C GLU A 267 2.04 15.56 -3.92
N ALA A 268 1.52 15.39 -5.14
CA ALA A 268 1.79 16.30 -6.24
C ALA A 268 1.26 17.71 -5.94
N ARG A 269 0.07 17.81 -5.34
CA ARG A 269 -0.55 19.11 -5.05
C ARG A 269 0.16 19.82 -3.91
N TYR A 270 0.57 19.09 -2.87
CA TYR A 270 1.38 19.64 -1.79
C TYR A 270 2.75 20.11 -2.27
N LEU A 271 3.44 19.31 -3.09
CA LEU A 271 4.73 19.70 -3.67
C LEU A 271 4.66 20.94 -4.57
N ALA A 272 3.51 21.16 -5.22
CA ALA A 272 3.27 22.32 -6.07
C ALA A 272 2.93 23.60 -5.28
N SER A 273 2.18 23.48 -4.16
CA SER A 273 1.69 24.64 -3.40
C SER A 273 2.49 24.95 -2.13
N GLY A 274 3.10 23.93 -1.52
CA GLY A 274 3.68 24.03 -0.18
C GLY A 274 2.62 24.12 0.94
N ASP A 275 1.34 23.92 0.60
CA ASP A 275 0.22 24.13 1.53
C ASP A 275 -0.76 22.96 1.43
N TRP A 276 -1.02 22.27 2.56
CA TRP A 276 -1.95 21.16 2.62
C TRP A 276 -3.42 21.59 2.71
N HIS A 277 -3.71 22.85 3.04
CA HIS A 277 -5.08 23.41 3.02
C HIS A 277 -5.62 23.65 1.60
N THR A 278 -4.82 23.33 0.60
CA THR A 278 -5.12 23.64 -0.79
C THR A 278 -6.06 22.59 -1.41
N ASP A 279 -7.12 23.05 -2.05
CA ASP A 279 -8.05 22.25 -2.86
C ASP A 279 -8.59 21.01 -2.09
N LYS A 280 -8.34 19.80 -2.64
CA LYS A 280 -8.89 18.54 -2.14
C LYS A 280 -7.91 17.73 -1.28
N ILE A 281 -6.76 18.27 -0.87
CA ILE A 281 -5.77 17.52 -0.09
C ILE A 281 -6.40 16.99 1.20
N GLU A 282 -7.05 17.88 1.97
CA GLU A 282 -7.69 17.49 3.23
C GLU A 282 -8.85 16.51 3.00
N GLN A 283 -9.65 16.71 1.95
CA GLN A 283 -10.74 15.81 1.60
C GLN A 283 -10.22 14.39 1.33
N TYR A 284 -9.21 14.25 0.47
CA TYR A 284 -8.66 12.95 0.07
C TYR A 284 -7.90 12.27 1.22
N TRP A 285 -7.18 13.06 2.03
CA TRP A 285 -6.56 12.55 3.25
C TRP A 285 -7.60 11.96 4.20
N ASN A 286 -8.65 12.71 4.52
CA ASN A 286 -9.70 12.27 5.43
C ASN A 286 -10.41 11.02 4.90
N GLU A 287 -10.69 10.96 3.60
CA GLU A 287 -11.35 9.81 2.99
C GLU A 287 -10.49 8.54 3.09
N LEU A 288 -9.20 8.61 2.76
CA LEU A 288 -8.26 7.50 2.93
C LEU A 288 -8.18 7.04 4.39
N ARG A 289 -8.06 7.98 5.32
CA ARG A 289 -7.93 7.68 6.75
C ARG A 289 -9.18 7.04 7.32
N GLN A 290 -10.35 7.58 7.02
CA GLN A 290 -11.62 7.06 7.53
C GLN A 290 -11.97 5.71 6.90
N LYS A 291 -11.75 5.54 5.60
CA LYS A 291 -12.11 4.32 4.88
C LYS A 291 -11.18 3.15 5.18
N HIS A 292 -9.87 3.38 5.20
CA HIS A 292 -8.90 2.29 5.35
C HIS A 292 -8.36 2.16 6.77
N ALA A 293 -7.97 3.26 7.41
CA ALA A 293 -7.32 3.25 8.71
C ALA A 293 -8.28 3.31 9.90
N LEU A 294 -9.54 3.69 9.67
CA LEU A 294 -10.55 3.99 10.71
C LEU A 294 -10.07 5.09 11.67
N ILE A 295 -9.31 6.06 11.16
CA ILE A 295 -8.81 7.22 11.90
C ILE A 295 -9.59 8.45 11.47
N THR A 296 -10.06 9.24 12.44
CA THR A 296 -10.82 10.48 12.24
C THR A 296 -10.05 11.75 12.55
N ALA A 297 -8.82 11.63 13.07
CA ALA A 297 -7.96 12.79 13.32
C ALA A 297 -7.70 13.57 12.03
N SER A 298 -7.72 14.88 12.12
CA SER A 298 -7.41 15.79 11.02
C SER A 298 -5.94 15.69 10.60
N ILE A 299 -5.64 16.18 9.42
CA ILE A 299 -4.26 16.30 8.94
C ILE A 299 -3.42 17.18 9.87
N GLN A 300 -4.01 18.30 10.40
CA GLN A 300 -3.33 19.20 11.33
C GLN A 300 -2.96 18.51 12.64
N GLU A 301 -3.86 17.72 13.22
CA GLU A 301 -3.57 16.98 14.46
C GLU A 301 -2.42 15.99 14.27
N THR A 302 -2.34 15.35 13.11
CA THR A 302 -1.23 14.45 12.77
C THR A 302 0.08 15.24 12.59
N ILE A 303 0.05 16.36 11.87
CA ILE A 303 1.22 17.22 11.64
C ILE A 303 1.75 17.77 12.98
N ASP A 304 0.89 18.30 13.83
CA ASP A 304 1.27 18.89 15.13
C ASP A 304 1.89 17.84 16.07
N ALA A 305 1.50 16.58 15.90
CA ALA A 305 2.03 15.46 16.68
C ALA A 305 3.31 14.87 16.09
N THR A 306 3.71 15.26 14.87
CA THR A 306 4.86 14.67 14.16
C THR A 306 6.16 15.44 14.48
N ASP A 307 7.14 14.72 14.99
CA ASP A 307 8.50 15.20 15.24
C ASP A 307 9.44 14.68 14.16
N MET A 308 9.86 15.56 13.24
CA MET A 308 10.71 15.18 12.10
C MET A 308 12.07 14.61 12.50
N ALA A 309 12.60 14.96 13.67
CA ALA A 309 13.85 14.40 14.17
C ALA A 309 13.65 12.93 14.58
N LYS A 310 12.50 12.61 15.19
CA LYS A 310 12.14 11.23 15.54
C LYS A 310 11.81 10.40 14.34
N GLU A 311 11.10 10.96 13.34
CA GLU A 311 10.85 10.28 12.07
C GLU A 311 12.17 9.93 11.36
N THR A 312 13.13 10.84 11.32
CA THR A 312 14.45 10.59 10.75
C THR A 312 15.20 9.52 11.53
N ALA A 313 15.20 9.58 12.85
CA ALA A 313 15.85 8.58 13.70
C ALA A 313 15.25 7.18 13.50
N LEU A 314 13.93 7.05 13.36
CA LEU A 314 13.27 5.78 13.05
C LEU A 314 13.69 5.24 11.67
N LYS A 315 13.82 6.11 10.68
CA LYS A 315 14.29 5.75 9.34
C LYS A 315 15.75 5.31 9.36
N ASP A 316 16.61 6.03 10.07
CA ASP A 316 18.03 5.71 10.19
C ASP A 316 18.22 4.36 10.90
N GLN A 317 17.50 4.10 12.00
CA GLN A 317 17.50 2.78 12.63
C GLN A 317 17.09 1.67 11.68
N ALA A 318 16.04 1.91 10.89
CA ALA A 318 15.59 0.94 9.94
C ALA A 318 16.62 0.69 8.82
N TYR A 319 17.33 1.71 8.38
CA TYR A 319 18.43 1.61 7.41
C TYR A 319 19.60 0.84 8.00
N ASP A 320 20.04 1.16 9.21
CA ASP A 320 21.14 0.50 9.90
C ASP A 320 20.88 -1.01 10.13
N TRP A 321 19.61 -1.39 10.24
CA TRP A 321 19.20 -2.78 10.37
C TRP A 321 18.93 -3.47 9.03
N GLY A 322 19.23 -2.81 7.91
CA GLY A 322 18.93 -3.32 6.59
C GLY A 322 17.42 -3.43 6.29
N ALA A 323 16.60 -2.79 7.09
CA ALA A 323 15.15 -2.84 6.97
C ALA A 323 14.59 -1.94 5.86
N TYR A 324 15.38 -0.98 5.37
CA TYR A 324 15.09 -0.20 4.19
C TYR A 324 16.11 -0.51 3.10
N SER A 325 15.67 -1.07 2.00
CA SER A 325 16.33 -0.82 0.74
C SER A 325 15.93 0.59 0.31
N ALA A 326 16.91 1.41 0.03
CA ALA A 326 16.71 2.77 -0.49
C ALA A 326 15.88 2.75 -1.77
#